data_8f3b58a5b5b64a810c038af0b496ac71
#
_entry.id   8f3b58a5b5b64a810c038af0b496ac71
#
_cell.length_a   1.000
_cell.length_b   1.000
_cell.length_c   1.000
_cell.angle_alpha   90.00
_cell.angle_beta   90.00
_cell.angle_gamma   90.00
#
_symmetry.space_group_name_H-M   'P 1'
#
loop_
_entity.id
_entity.type
_entity.pdbx_description
1 polymer ?
#
loop_
_entity_poly.entity_id
_entity_poly.type
_entity_poly.pdbx_seq_one_letter_code
_entity_poly.pdbx_strand_id
1 'polypeptide(L)'
;MMLGLVMSEKESASEVIFRIEDEIAKSEGNFDSIFVSLKERFNTAELSTIYSLLLGGIKAPNFLRRLICEIDKLREKRNLDDLIDFILDCDNKNFSEPAEYLNLKVLCIKVISNYKEIKAVPSLLYCLNDRKANYKLRLAAAEALGKIGDKNAVESLIDVVSDEDEKSVYVRESAAIALGMIGDSRALDAFVGILEAKKSFLNKFTFLKERILESLSKMDFAGNRRALNAVKKALEDESPQVRINAIETLMNSQMDEAVGMIKKMLLDCDVEVRKNAVIALYNLLGDEILEEIIQDETLSEDCKTEAQGILDGDFEEDYE
;
A
#
# COMPACT_ATOMS: atom_id res chain seq x y z
N MET A 1 -3.02 33.70 -20.30
CA MET A 1 -3.74 33.99 -21.56
C MET A 1 -4.57 32.79 -22.08
N MET A 2 -4.68 31.67 -21.29
CA MET A 2 -5.54 30.51 -21.64
C MET A 2 -6.83 30.36 -20.80
N LEU A 3 -7.03 31.17 -19.77
CA LEU A 3 -8.23 31.16 -18.92
C LEU A 3 -9.50 31.71 -19.60
N GLY A 4 -9.35 32.42 -20.72
CA GLY A 4 -10.46 33.02 -21.44
C GLY A 4 -11.22 32.15 -22.43
N LEU A 5 -10.77 30.90 -22.68
CA LEU A 5 -11.32 30.04 -23.74
C LEU A 5 -12.31 28.98 -23.29
N VAL A 6 -12.43 28.75 -21.97
CA VAL A 6 -13.24 27.63 -21.42
C VAL A 6 -14.53 28.10 -20.76
N MET A 7 -14.64 29.38 -20.44
CA MET A 7 -15.85 29.93 -19.82
C MET A 7 -16.69 30.57 -20.92
N SER A 8 -17.96 30.15 -21.03
CA SER A 8 -18.91 30.83 -21.90
C SER A 8 -18.80 32.34 -21.61
N GLU A 9 -18.92 33.21 -22.63
CA GLU A 9 -18.70 34.65 -22.62
C GLU A 9 -19.33 35.47 -21.45
N LYS A 10 -19.77 34.82 -20.37
CA LYS A 10 -20.62 35.41 -19.32
C LYS A 10 -20.15 35.27 -17.88
N GLU A 11 -19.21 34.42 -17.50
CA GLU A 11 -18.82 34.28 -16.09
C GLU A 11 -17.28 34.24 -15.92
N SER A 12 -16.73 35.07 -15.02
CA SER A 12 -15.31 35.01 -14.62
C SER A 12 -15.05 33.89 -13.62
N ALA A 13 -13.77 33.43 -13.48
CA ALA A 13 -13.39 32.43 -12.48
C ALA A 13 -13.82 32.83 -11.04
N SER A 14 -13.70 34.11 -10.70
CA SER A 14 -14.09 34.65 -9.41
C SER A 14 -15.61 34.57 -9.18
N GLU A 15 -16.41 34.82 -10.23
CA GLU A 15 -17.87 34.71 -10.16
C GLU A 15 -18.34 33.29 -9.96
N VAL A 16 -17.67 32.30 -10.61
CA VAL A 16 -17.96 30.86 -10.39
C VAL A 16 -17.64 30.45 -8.97
N ILE A 17 -16.47 30.83 -8.45
CA ILE A 17 -16.10 30.54 -7.06
C ILE A 17 -17.13 31.15 -6.08
N PHE A 18 -17.43 32.43 -6.24
CA PHE A 18 -18.37 33.13 -5.36
C PHE A 18 -19.77 32.49 -5.36
N ARG A 19 -20.28 32.12 -6.54
CA ARG A 19 -21.55 31.42 -6.67
C ARG A 19 -21.55 30.07 -5.96
N ILE A 20 -20.48 29.29 -6.12
CA ILE A 20 -20.37 27.98 -5.47
C ILE A 20 -20.17 28.12 -3.97
N GLU A 21 -19.47 29.12 -3.48
CA GLU A 21 -19.39 29.42 -2.03
C GLU A 21 -20.78 29.71 -1.43
N ASP A 22 -21.61 30.48 -2.13
CA ASP A 22 -23.00 30.75 -1.71
C ASP A 22 -23.87 29.47 -1.73
N GLU A 23 -23.72 28.63 -2.76
CA GLU A 23 -24.39 27.33 -2.83
C GLU A 23 -23.91 26.37 -1.72
N ILE A 24 -22.62 26.34 -1.40
CA ILE A 24 -22.07 25.57 -0.26
C ILE A 24 -22.69 26.02 1.06
N ALA A 25 -22.78 27.32 1.27
CA ALA A 25 -23.37 27.87 2.48
C ALA A 25 -24.85 27.49 2.66
N LYS A 26 -25.59 27.31 1.56
CA LYS A 26 -27.00 26.91 1.54
C LYS A 26 -27.26 25.42 1.57
N SER A 27 -26.22 24.61 1.30
CA SER A 27 -26.37 23.17 1.05
C SER A 27 -26.56 22.32 2.31
N GLU A 28 -26.41 22.88 3.51
CA GLU A 28 -26.45 22.16 4.80
C GLU A 28 -25.52 20.90 4.82
N GLY A 29 -24.45 20.92 4.02
CA GLY A 29 -23.47 19.83 3.92
C GLY A 29 -23.79 18.78 2.85
N ASN A 30 -24.89 18.91 2.11
CA ASN A 30 -25.17 18.06 0.94
C ASN A 30 -24.76 18.78 -0.35
N PHE A 31 -23.62 18.37 -0.89
CA PHE A 31 -23.01 18.99 -2.08
C PHE A 31 -23.37 18.30 -3.40
N ASP A 32 -24.16 17.23 -3.39
CA ASP A 32 -24.42 16.42 -4.59
C ASP A 32 -25.12 17.22 -5.69
N SER A 33 -26.07 18.10 -5.33
CA SER A 33 -26.77 18.97 -6.27
C SER A 33 -25.82 19.91 -7.01
N ILE A 34 -24.77 20.42 -6.33
CA ILE A 34 -23.75 21.29 -6.93
C ILE A 34 -22.99 20.52 -8.01
N PHE A 35 -22.49 19.32 -7.69
CA PHE A 35 -21.74 18.51 -8.65
C PHE A 35 -22.59 17.98 -9.79
N VAL A 36 -23.85 17.64 -9.55
CA VAL A 36 -24.80 17.28 -10.61
C VAL A 36 -25.00 18.46 -11.57
N SER A 37 -25.31 19.63 -11.06
CA SER A 37 -25.48 20.85 -11.86
C SER A 37 -24.23 21.20 -12.69
N LEU A 38 -23.04 21.05 -12.10
CA LEU A 38 -21.79 21.27 -12.84
C LEU A 38 -21.62 20.27 -14.00
N LYS A 39 -21.90 18.99 -13.77
CA LYS A 39 -21.78 17.94 -14.79
C LYS A 39 -22.80 18.07 -15.92
N GLU A 40 -23.98 18.61 -15.64
CA GLU A 40 -24.99 18.87 -16.66
C GLU A 40 -24.65 20.06 -17.57
N ARG A 41 -23.87 21.02 -17.04
CA ARG A 41 -23.57 22.29 -17.72
C ARG A 41 -22.25 22.30 -18.46
N PHE A 42 -21.27 21.49 -18.04
CA PHE A 42 -19.89 21.55 -18.50
C PHE A 42 -19.37 20.20 -18.99
N ASN A 43 -18.58 20.21 -20.04
CA ASN A 43 -17.87 19.03 -20.51
C ASN A 43 -16.67 18.68 -19.59
N THR A 44 -16.02 17.53 -19.83
CA THR A 44 -14.91 17.01 -19.01
C THR A 44 -13.74 18.01 -18.89
N ALA A 45 -13.33 18.66 -19.99
CA ALA A 45 -12.21 19.61 -19.96
C ALA A 45 -12.56 20.90 -19.19
N GLU A 46 -13.78 21.37 -19.32
CA GLU A 46 -14.29 22.52 -18.58
C GLU A 46 -14.42 22.19 -17.09
N LEU A 47 -14.97 21.00 -16.75
CA LEU A 47 -15.04 20.51 -15.37
C LEU A 47 -13.66 20.42 -14.72
N SER A 48 -12.65 19.88 -15.44
CA SER A 48 -11.27 19.84 -14.97
C SER A 48 -10.77 21.23 -14.59
N THR A 49 -11.02 22.23 -15.43
CA THR A 49 -10.62 23.62 -15.16
C THR A 49 -11.36 24.21 -13.95
N ILE A 50 -12.67 23.98 -13.86
CA ILE A 50 -13.48 24.44 -12.74
C ILE A 50 -13.01 23.76 -11.44
N TYR A 51 -12.74 22.46 -11.44
CA TYR A 51 -12.28 21.73 -10.27
C TYR A 51 -10.89 22.21 -9.79
N SER A 52 -9.99 22.56 -10.72
CA SER A 52 -8.70 23.21 -10.38
C SER A 52 -8.93 24.54 -9.64
N LEU A 53 -9.81 25.38 -10.15
CA LEU A 53 -10.14 26.67 -9.53
C LEU A 53 -10.78 26.49 -8.13
N LEU A 54 -11.69 25.53 -7.99
CA LEU A 54 -12.36 25.25 -6.71
C LEU A 54 -11.41 24.68 -5.68
N LEU A 55 -10.48 23.81 -6.09
CA LEU A 55 -9.49 23.22 -5.20
C LEU A 55 -8.56 24.28 -4.60
N GLY A 56 -8.16 25.28 -5.39
CA GLY A 56 -7.32 26.38 -4.94
C GLY A 56 -8.08 27.53 -4.22
N GLY A 57 -9.39 27.69 -4.49
CA GLY A 57 -10.18 28.84 -4.02
C GLY A 57 -11.05 28.57 -2.80
N ILE A 58 -11.65 27.39 -2.70
CA ILE A 58 -12.61 27.05 -1.64
C ILE A 58 -11.91 26.66 -0.34
N LYS A 59 -12.45 27.09 0.81
CA LYS A 59 -11.91 26.82 2.15
C LYS A 59 -12.84 25.97 3.02
N ALA A 60 -13.75 25.22 2.41
CA ALA A 60 -14.69 24.34 3.09
C ALA A 60 -14.18 22.87 3.06
N PRO A 61 -13.64 22.30 4.15
CA PRO A 61 -12.98 20.98 4.12
C PRO A 61 -13.88 19.84 3.63
N ASN A 62 -15.14 19.83 4.04
CA ASN A 62 -16.10 18.81 3.62
C ASN A 62 -16.42 18.88 2.13
N PHE A 63 -16.54 20.09 1.58
CA PHE A 63 -16.70 20.29 0.14
C PHE A 63 -15.43 19.86 -0.61
N LEU A 64 -14.24 20.26 -0.14
CA LEU A 64 -12.97 19.87 -0.74
C LEU A 64 -12.78 18.36 -0.75
N ARG A 65 -13.19 17.67 0.30
CA ARG A 65 -13.18 16.18 0.33
C ARG A 65 -14.02 15.62 -0.82
N ARG A 66 -15.23 16.13 -1.02
CA ARG A 66 -16.10 15.70 -2.12
C ARG A 66 -15.53 16.06 -3.48
N LEU A 67 -14.99 17.27 -3.62
CA LEU A 67 -14.32 17.72 -4.86
C LEU A 67 -13.15 16.83 -5.24
N ILE A 68 -12.28 16.45 -4.30
CA ILE A 68 -11.14 15.54 -4.54
C ILE A 68 -11.63 14.19 -5.04
N CYS A 69 -12.74 13.65 -4.50
CA CYS A 69 -13.34 12.42 -5.01
C CYS A 69 -13.91 12.59 -6.45
N GLU A 70 -14.45 13.77 -6.79
CA GLU A 70 -14.91 14.03 -8.16
C GLU A 70 -13.73 14.19 -9.14
N ILE A 71 -12.61 14.77 -8.71
CA ILE A 71 -11.36 14.81 -9.45
C ILE A 71 -10.84 13.38 -9.73
N ASP A 72 -10.89 12.48 -8.74
CA ASP A 72 -10.47 11.08 -8.94
C ASP A 72 -11.32 10.36 -10.00
N LYS A 73 -12.62 10.64 -10.04
CA LYS A 73 -13.52 10.08 -11.06
C LYS A 73 -13.25 10.63 -12.46
N LEU A 74 -12.93 11.92 -12.53
CA LEU A 74 -12.67 12.62 -13.80
C LEU A 74 -11.34 12.18 -14.43
N ARG A 75 -10.31 12.00 -13.63
CA ARG A 75 -8.93 11.58 -14.00
C ARG A 75 -8.27 12.37 -15.10
N GLU A 76 -8.57 13.64 -15.20
CA GLU A 76 -7.88 14.53 -16.13
C GLU A 76 -6.46 14.86 -15.67
N LYS A 77 -5.47 14.69 -16.54
CA LYS A 77 -4.05 14.87 -16.20
C LYS A 77 -3.71 16.24 -15.62
N ARG A 78 -4.44 17.26 -16.02
CA ARG A 78 -4.27 18.63 -15.51
C ARG A 78 -4.49 18.69 -14.00
N ASN A 79 -5.52 18.01 -13.49
CA ASN A 79 -5.83 18.04 -12.08
C ASN A 79 -4.77 17.35 -11.21
N LEU A 80 -3.88 16.53 -11.78
CA LEU A 80 -2.76 15.95 -11.07
C LEU A 80 -1.81 17.03 -10.53
N ASP A 81 -1.53 18.07 -11.30
CA ASP A 81 -0.65 19.18 -10.86
C ASP A 81 -1.27 19.92 -9.70
N ASP A 82 -2.58 20.21 -9.76
CA ASP A 82 -3.29 20.89 -8.69
C ASP A 82 -3.30 20.06 -7.39
N LEU A 83 -3.45 18.74 -7.50
CA LEU A 83 -3.37 17.84 -6.33
C LEU A 83 -1.95 17.79 -5.75
N ILE A 84 -0.93 17.81 -6.60
CA ILE A 84 0.48 17.87 -6.18
C ILE A 84 0.75 19.19 -5.46
N ASP A 85 0.33 20.31 -6.00
CA ASP A 85 0.47 21.63 -5.37
C ASP A 85 -0.25 21.66 -4.01
N PHE A 86 -1.43 21.07 -3.93
CA PHE A 86 -2.20 21.00 -2.69
C PHE A 86 -1.46 20.23 -1.57
N ILE A 87 -0.82 19.11 -1.88
CA ILE A 87 -0.07 18.34 -0.87
C ILE A 87 1.21 19.03 -0.43
N LEU A 88 1.85 19.80 -1.33
CA LEU A 88 3.08 20.55 -1.05
C LEU A 88 2.83 21.86 -0.33
N ASP A 89 1.59 22.37 -0.35
CA ASP A 89 1.26 23.61 0.37
C ASP A 89 1.49 23.42 1.89
N CYS A 90 2.45 24.16 2.41
CA CYS A 90 2.82 24.15 3.84
C CYS A 90 1.98 25.13 4.68
N ASP A 91 1.11 25.93 4.04
CA ASP A 91 0.40 27.02 4.68
C ASP A 91 -0.99 26.58 5.18
N ASN A 92 -1.04 26.04 6.41
CA ASN A 92 -2.30 25.66 7.09
C ASN A 92 -3.21 26.87 7.43
N LYS A 93 -2.87 28.10 7.01
CA LYS A 93 -3.60 29.33 7.36
C LYS A 93 -5.03 29.37 6.85
N ASN A 94 -5.37 28.49 5.92
CA ASN A 94 -6.67 28.45 5.25
C ASN A 94 -7.70 27.53 5.93
N PHE A 95 -7.30 26.74 6.92
CA PHE A 95 -8.18 25.76 7.59
C PHE A 95 -8.20 26.04 9.09
N SER A 96 -9.41 26.00 9.68
CA SER A 96 -9.60 26.21 11.12
C SER A 96 -9.03 25.06 11.96
N GLU A 97 -8.89 23.87 11.39
CA GLU A 97 -8.42 22.66 12.07
C GLU A 97 -7.30 21.94 11.29
N PRO A 98 -6.09 21.86 11.85
CA PRO A 98 -4.96 21.18 11.21
C PRO A 98 -5.23 19.70 10.85
N ALA A 99 -6.08 19.01 11.64
CA ALA A 99 -6.42 17.61 11.41
C ALA A 99 -7.24 17.40 10.13
N GLU A 100 -8.16 18.31 9.81
CA GLU A 100 -8.96 18.23 8.58
C GLU A 100 -8.09 18.43 7.34
N TYR A 101 -7.17 19.40 7.40
CA TYR A 101 -6.21 19.63 6.32
C TYR A 101 -5.29 18.43 6.08
N LEU A 102 -4.78 17.81 7.14
CA LEU A 102 -4.00 16.58 7.05
C LEU A 102 -4.80 15.47 6.34
N ASN A 103 -6.06 15.27 6.71
CA ASN A 103 -6.91 14.27 6.09
C ASN A 103 -7.16 14.53 4.60
N LEU A 104 -7.28 15.82 4.20
CA LEU A 104 -7.39 16.19 2.79
C LEU A 104 -6.09 15.90 2.02
N LYS A 105 -4.92 16.21 2.59
CA LYS A 105 -3.62 15.88 1.98
C LYS A 105 -3.45 14.36 1.80
N VAL A 106 -3.81 13.57 2.81
CA VAL A 106 -3.78 12.10 2.73
C VAL A 106 -4.73 11.61 1.62
N LEU A 107 -5.91 12.20 1.50
CA LEU A 107 -6.85 11.86 0.43
C LEU A 107 -6.29 12.24 -0.95
N CYS A 108 -5.69 13.42 -1.10
CA CYS A 108 -5.03 13.83 -2.34
C CYS A 108 -3.93 12.84 -2.74
N ILE A 109 -3.07 12.41 -1.81
CA ILE A 109 -2.03 11.42 -2.09
C ILE A 109 -2.62 10.09 -2.60
N LYS A 110 -3.72 9.62 -1.99
CA LYS A 110 -4.43 8.42 -2.46
C LYS A 110 -4.95 8.59 -3.88
N VAL A 111 -5.53 9.75 -4.18
CA VAL A 111 -6.01 10.06 -5.53
C VAL A 111 -4.85 10.17 -6.52
N ILE A 112 -3.76 10.87 -6.16
CA ILE A 112 -2.53 10.97 -6.97
C ILE A 112 -2.01 9.56 -7.34
N SER A 113 -2.03 8.62 -6.40
CA SER A 113 -1.57 7.25 -6.66
C SER A 113 -2.38 6.53 -7.73
N ASN A 114 -3.67 6.89 -7.90
CA ASN A 114 -4.55 6.31 -8.91
C ASN A 114 -4.21 6.76 -10.35
N TYR A 115 -3.56 7.91 -10.50
CA TYR A 115 -3.07 8.38 -11.81
C TYR A 115 -1.90 7.54 -12.33
N LYS A 116 -1.11 6.92 -11.45
CA LYS A 116 0.09 6.14 -11.78
C LYS A 116 1.11 6.90 -12.64
N GLU A 117 1.18 8.21 -12.49
CA GLU A 117 2.08 9.08 -13.26
C GLU A 117 3.39 9.30 -12.49
N ILE A 118 4.51 9.01 -13.13
CA ILE A 118 5.87 9.18 -12.58
C ILE A 118 6.14 10.63 -12.13
N LYS A 119 5.48 11.59 -12.77
CA LYS A 119 5.56 13.01 -12.44
C LYS A 119 5.28 13.31 -10.95
N ALA A 120 4.46 12.50 -10.28
CA ALA A 120 4.13 12.68 -8.86
C ALA A 120 5.23 12.19 -7.90
N VAL A 121 6.18 11.38 -8.36
CA VAL A 121 7.19 10.74 -7.52
C VAL A 121 8.02 11.73 -6.71
N PRO A 122 8.56 12.83 -7.28
CA PRO A 122 9.35 13.78 -6.49
C PRO A 122 8.58 14.40 -5.32
N SER A 123 7.31 14.74 -5.51
CA SER A 123 6.45 15.35 -4.49
C SER A 123 6.11 14.35 -3.38
N LEU A 124 5.87 13.09 -3.75
CA LEU A 124 5.63 12.02 -2.80
C LEU A 124 6.89 11.69 -1.99
N LEU A 125 8.08 11.69 -2.62
CA LEU A 125 9.35 11.55 -1.93
C LEU A 125 9.60 12.69 -0.94
N TYR A 126 9.25 13.92 -1.31
CA TYR A 126 9.31 15.04 -0.38
C TYR A 126 8.44 14.80 0.86
N CYS A 127 7.18 14.36 0.66
CA CYS A 127 6.28 14.04 1.77
C CYS A 127 6.79 12.87 2.62
N LEU A 128 7.37 11.82 2.01
CA LEU A 128 7.91 10.65 2.71
C LEU A 128 9.11 11.02 3.59
N ASN A 129 10.02 11.83 3.06
CA ASN A 129 11.31 12.14 3.71
C ASN A 129 11.21 13.26 4.73
N ASP A 130 10.11 14.01 4.80
CA ASP A 130 9.90 15.02 5.84
C ASP A 130 9.60 14.36 7.19
N ARG A 131 10.66 14.15 7.99
CA ARG A 131 10.56 13.57 9.34
C ARG A 131 9.72 14.39 10.33
N LYS A 132 9.44 15.67 10.02
CA LYS A 132 8.56 16.52 10.84
C LYS A 132 7.10 16.39 10.47
N ALA A 133 6.80 15.86 9.27
CA ALA A 133 5.45 15.61 8.83
C ALA A 133 4.75 14.55 9.68
N ASN A 134 3.43 14.61 9.72
CA ASN A 134 2.63 13.60 10.39
C ASN A 134 2.84 12.23 9.74
N TYR A 135 2.99 11.18 10.57
CA TYR A 135 3.23 9.82 10.07
C TYR A 135 2.16 9.33 9.07
N LYS A 136 0.89 9.78 9.18
CA LYS A 136 -0.18 9.42 8.22
C LYS A 136 0.10 9.93 6.81
N LEU A 137 0.69 11.14 6.69
CA LEU A 137 1.08 11.69 5.40
C LEU A 137 2.24 10.90 4.79
N ARG A 138 3.25 10.60 5.61
CA ARG A 138 4.43 9.81 5.20
C ARG A 138 4.05 8.39 4.80
N LEU A 139 3.16 7.75 5.57
CA LEU A 139 2.60 6.43 5.27
C LEU A 139 1.86 6.45 3.92
N ALA A 140 0.95 7.40 3.72
CA ALA A 140 0.23 7.51 2.44
C ALA A 140 1.17 7.75 1.25
N ALA A 141 2.26 8.52 1.45
CA ALA A 141 3.27 8.74 0.43
C ALA A 141 4.02 7.45 0.07
N ALA A 142 4.41 6.63 1.07
CA ALA A 142 5.03 5.33 0.82
C ALA A 142 4.10 4.39 0.02
N GLU A 143 2.83 4.27 0.43
CA GLU A 143 1.83 3.48 -0.29
C GLU A 143 1.64 3.95 -1.73
N ALA A 144 1.58 5.27 -1.95
CA ALA A 144 1.43 5.87 -3.28
C ALA A 144 2.64 5.58 -4.16
N LEU A 145 3.86 5.69 -3.64
CA LEU A 145 5.10 5.36 -4.36
C LEU A 145 5.13 3.88 -4.78
N GLY A 146 4.70 2.98 -3.91
CA GLY A 146 4.57 1.56 -4.23
C GLY A 146 3.58 1.31 -5.38
N LYS A 147 2.40 1.96 -5.35
CA LYS A 147 1.38 1.84 -6.41
C LYS A 147 1.82 2.43 -7.75
N ILE A 148 2.60 3.51 -7.75
CA ILE A 148 3.16 4.10 -8.96
C ILE A 148 4.23 3.18 -9.56
N GLY A 149 5.03 2.51 -8.73
CA GLY A 149 6.00 1.50 -9.14
C GLY A 149 7.29 2.07 -9.73
N ASP A 150 7.60 3.35 -9.54
CA ASP A 150 8.81 3.96 -10.08
C ASP A 150 10.06 3.58 -9.27
N LYS A 151 11.05 3.03 -9.95
CA LYS A 151 12.34 2.61 -9.37
C LYS A 151 13.16 3.75 -8.75
N ASN A 152 12.88 5.01 -9.09
CA ASN A 152 13.51 6.17 -8.46
C ASN A 152 13.10 6.33 -6.98
N ALA A 153 12.03 5.68 -6.54
CA ALA A 153 11.61 5.71 -5.14
C ALA A 153 12.37 4.71 -4.25
N VAL A 154 13.05 3.73 -4.84
CA VAL A 154 13.61 2.57 -4.12
C VAL A 154 14.58 2.98 -3.02
N GLU A 155 15.55 3.84 -3.29
CA GLU A 155 16.56 4.24 -2.30
C GLU A 155 15.92 4.92 -1.08
N SER A 156 15.03 5.88 -1.30
CA SER A 156 14.33 6.54 -0.19
C SER A 156 13.46 5.58 0.63
N LEU A 157 12.83 4.60 -0.02
CA LEU A 157 12.05 3.58 0.68
C LEU A 157 12.97 2.64 1.47
N ILE A 158 14.16 2.29 0.95
CA ILE A 158 15.18 1.52 1.67
C ILE A 158 15.66 2.29 2.91
N ASP A 159 15.94 3.58 2.77
CA ASP A 159 16.34 4.42 3.90
C ASP A 159 15.27 4.42 5.01
N VAL A 160 13.99 4.52 4.64
CA VAL A 160 12.88 4.51 5.60
C VAL A 160 12.70 3.15 6.27
N VAL A 161 12.74 2.05 5.52
CA VAL A 161 12.54 0.71 6.10
C VAL A 161 13.70 0.32 7.02
N SER A 162 14.92 0.80 6.74
CA SER A 162 16.14 0.51 7.50
C SER A 162 16.36 1.45 8.69
N ASP A 163 15.62 2.56 8.76
CA ASP A 163 15.80 3.57 9.80
C ASP A 163 15.29 3.07 11.16
N GLU A 164 16.20 2.73 12.06
CA GLU A 164 15.88 2.29 13.43
C GLU A 164 15.32 3.41 14.31
N ASP A 165 15.61 4.67 13.97
CA ASP A 165 15.12 5.86 14.66
C ASP A 165 13.74 6.32 14.17
N GLU A 166 13.16 5.64 13.16
CA GLU A 166 11.82 5.94 12.69
C GLU A 166 10.79 5.68 13.79
N LYS A 167 10.08 6.74 14.18
CA LYS A 167 9.12 6.70 15.30
C LYS A 167 7.86 5.89 14.98
N SER A 168 7.51 5.78 13.71
CA SER A 168 6.31 5.08 13.27
C SER A 168 6.65 3.75 12.61
N VAL A 169 6.35 2.66 13.29
CA VAL A 169 6.45 1.32 12.70
C VAL A 169 5.63 1.22 11.41
N TYR A 170 4.45 1.82 11.38
CA TYR A 170 3.58 1.81 10.20
C TYR A 170 4.21 2.43 8.94
N VAL A 171 5.05 3.45 9.10
CA VAL A 171 5.77 4.05 7.95
C VAL A 171 6.81 3.08 7.41
N ARG A 172 7.53 2.37 8.28
CA ARG A 172 8.50 1.33 7.88
C ARG A 172 7.80 0.15 7.19
N GLU A 173 6.67 -0.31 7.72
CA GLU A 173 5.85 -1.37 7.13
C GLU A 173 5.35 -0.98 5.74
N SER A 174 4.80 0.24 5.58
CA SER A 174 4.36 0.74 4.28
C SER A 174 5.51 0.89 3.29
N ALA A 175 6.71 1.27 3.74
CA ALA A 175 7.90 1.31 2.89
C ALA A 175 8.32 -0.11 2.44
N ALA A 176 8.25 -1.11 3.32
CA ALA A 176 8.52 -2.50 2.97
C ALA A 176 7.53 -3.02 1.91
N ILE A 177 6.23 -2.77 2.11
CA ILE A 177 5.18 -3.15 1.15
C ILE A 177 5.41 -2.44 -0.20
N ALA A 178 5.73 -1.16 -0.18
CA ALA A 178 6.01 -0.38 -1.39
C ALA A 178 7.21 -0.94 -2.16
N LEU A 179 8.29 -1.32 -1.48
CA LEU A 179 9.46 -1.98 -2.08
C LEU A 179 9.08 -3.32 -2.73
N GLY A 180 8.23 -4.12 -2.06
CA GLY A 180 7.70 -5.36 -2.63
C GLY A 180 6.85 -5.13 -3.88
N MET A 181 6.01 -4.08 -3.89
CA MET A 181 5.20 -3.71 -5.05
C MET A 181 6.06 -3.23 -6.24
N ILE A 182 7.15 -2.51 -5.98
CA ILE A 182 8.11 -2.06 -7.01
C ILE A 182 8.93 -3.25 -7.54
N GLY A 183 9.25 -4.23 -6.69
CA GLY A 183 9.94 -5.46 -7.07
C GLY A 183 11.41 -5.26 -7.48
N ASP A 184 12.07 -4.19 -7.05
CA ASP A 184 13.45 -3.91 -7.40
C ASP A 184 14.44 -4.65 -6.48
N SER A 185 15.38 -5.40 -7.07
CA SER A 185 16.33 -6.24 -6.33
C SER A 185 17.23 -5.49 -5.34
N ARG A 186 17.38 -4.18 -5.46
CA ARG A 186 18.12 -3.34 -4.49
C ARG A 186 17.53 -3.43 -3.07
N ALA A 187 16.22 -3.72 -2.95
CA ALA A 187 15.58 -3.89 -1.66
C ALA A 187 16.00 -5.16 -0.91
N LEU A 188 16.52 -6.18 -1.61
CA LEU A 188 16.83 -7.49 -1.02
C LEU A 188 17.83 -7.40 0.12
N ASP A 189 18.91 -6.62 -0.02
CA ASP A 189 19.92 -6.49 1.03
C ASP A 189 19.38 -5.83 2.30
N ALA A 190 18.50 -4.84 2.16
CA ALA A 190 17.84 -4.17 3.28
C ALA A 190 16.90 -5.15 4.01
N PHE A 191 16.09 -5.91 3.27
CA PHE A 191 15.17 -6.90 3.82
C PHE A 191 15.92 -8.01 4.56
N VAL A 192 16.99 -8.54 3.95
CA VAL A 192 17.86 -9.54 4.58
C VAL A 192 18.47 -9.00 5.87
N GLY A 193 18.98 -7.77 5.85
CA GLY A 193 19.56 -7.14 7.05
C GLY A 193 18.58 -7.05 8.20
N ILE A 194 17.30 -6.72 7.94
CA ILE A 194 16.26 -6.63 8.97
C ILE A 194 15.87 -8.02 9.48
N LEU A 195 15.74 -9.03 8.60
CA LEU A 195 15.42 -10.41 9.00
C LEU A 195 16.56 -11.04 9.82
N GLU A 196 17.84 -10.69 9.54
CA GLU A 196 19.00 -11.17 10.26
C GLU A 196 19.27 -10.44 11.59
N ALA A 197 18.64 -9.29 11.84
CA ALA A 197 18.88 -8.48 13.03
C ALA A 197 18.60 -9.25 14.34
N LYS A 198 19.52 -9.11 15.30
CA LYS A 198 19.46 -9.87 16.57
C LYS A 198 18.32 -9.42 17.49
N LYS A 199 17.79 -10.36 18.23
CA LYS A 199 16.56 -10.41 19.05
C LYS A 199 16.30 -9.31 20.09
N SER A 200 17.20 -8.40 20.45
CA SER A 200 17.05 -7.56 21.64
C SER A 200 16.07 -6.37 21.53
N PHE A 201 15.59 -6.07 20.31
CA PHE A 201 14.59 -5.00 20.07
C PHE A 201 13.27 -5.52 19.47
N LEU A 202 13.06 -6.82 19.38
CA LEU A 202 12.27 -7.51 18.35
C LEU A 202 10.77 -7.60 18.57
N ASN A 203 10.24 -7.46 19.79
CA ASN A 203 8.78 -7.52 19.97
C ASN A 203 8.01 -6.33 19.36
N LYS A 204 8.73 -5.27 18.94
CA LYS A 204 8.17 -4.16 18.17
C LYS A 204 8.26 -4.36 16.65
N PHE A 205 9.02 -5.34 16.17
CA PHE A 205 9.34 -5.54 14.76
C PHE A 205 8.76 -6.81 14.14
N THR A 206 7.97 -7.58 14.87
CA THR A 206 7.33 -8.81 14.35
C THR A 206 6.52 -8.48 13.10
N PHE A 207 5.65 -7.49 13.15
CA PHE A 207 4.86 -7.06 12.00
C PHE A 207 5.72 -6.58 10.81
N LEU A 208 6.85 -5.91 11.07
CA LEU A 208 7.76 -5.51 10.00
C LEU A 208 8.39 -6.73 9.31
N LYS A 209 8.79 -7.78 10.06
CA LYS A 209 9.28 -9.02 9.46
C LYS A 209 8.22 -9.71 8.62
N GLU A 210 6.99 -9.75 9.10
CA GLU A 210 5.84 -10.28 8.36
C GLU A 210 5.66 -9.55 7.03
N ARG A 211 5.67 -8.21 7.03
CA ARG A 211 5.57 -7.38 5.81
C ARG A 211 6.75 -7.57 4.87
N ILE A 212 7.96 -7.76 5.40
CA ILE A 212 9.15 -8.04 4.59
C ILE A 212 9.05 -9.39 3.92
N LEU A 213 8.63 -10.43 4.64
CA LEU A 213 8.45 -11.77 4.06
C LEU A 213 7.35 -11.76 3.00
N GLU A 214 6.20 -11.12 3.26
CA GLU A 214 5.14 -10.92 2.27
C GLU A 214 5.64 -10.15 1.04
N SER A 215 6.54 -9.19 1.22
CA SER A 215 7.13 -8.44 0.11
C SER A 215 8.15 -9.29 -0.67
N LEU A 216 8.96 -10.10 0.03
CA LEU A 216 9.90 -11.03 -0.59
C LEU A 216 9.17 -12.11 -1.40
N SER A 217 8.00 -12.60 -0.94
CA SER A 217 7.21 -13.60 -1.67
C SER A 217 6.76 -13.13 -3.07
N LYS A 218 6.70 -11.82 -3.28
CA LYS A 218 6.33 -11.17 -4.55
C LYS A 218 7.53 -10.76 -5.40
N MET A 219 8.76 -10.95 -4.89
CA MET A 219 10.00 -10.55 -5.55
C MET A 219 10.76 -11.78 -6.06
N ASP A 220 11.43 -11.62 -7.21
CA ASP A 220 12.37 -12.63 -7.66
C ASP A 220 13.67 -12.51 -6.84
N PHE A 221 13.90 -13.49 -5.98
CA PHE A 221 15.16 -13.66 -5.25
C PHE A 221 15.84 -15.00 -5.54
N ALA A 222 15.39 -15.71 -6.59
CA ALA A 222 15.99 -16.94 -7.05
C ALA A 222 17.50 -16.71 -7.31
N GLY A 223 18.32 -17.58 -6.76
CA GLY A 223 19.78 -17.43 -6.84
C GLY A 223 20.42 -16.51 -5.80
N ASN A 224 19.65 -15.75 -5.03
CA ASN A 224 20.17 -14.98 -3.90
C ASN A 224 20.26 -15.84 -2.62
N ARG A 225 21.40 -16.53 -2.45
CA ARG A 225 21.63 -17.41 -1.28
C ARG A 225 21.48 -16.72 0.07
N ARG A 226 21.79 -15.42 0.13
CA ARG A 226 21.68 -14.67 1.39
C ARG A 226 20.20 -14.45 1.75
N ALA A 227 19.36 -14.10 0.77
CA ALA A 227 17.93 -13.98 0.96
C ALA A 227 17.31 -15.34 1.37
N LEU A 228 17.65 -16.41 0.68
CA LEU A 228 17.18 -17.75 1.03
C LEU A 228 17.57 -18.15 2.46
N ASN A 229 18.81 -17.88 2.89
CA ASN A 229 19.24 -18.14 4.26
C ASN A 229 18.49 -17.29 5.30
N ALA A 230 18.16 -16.05 4.97
CA ALA A 230 17.37 -15.19 5.86
C ALA A 230 15.93 -15.71 6.01
N VAL A 231 15.29 -16.12 4.92
CA VAL A 231 13.96 -16.75 4.94
C VAL A 231 13.99 -18.09 5.71
N LYS A 232 15.01 -18.94 5.45
CA LYS A 232 15.19 -20.17 6.23
C LYS A 232 15.29 -19.90 7.73
N LYS A 233 16.01 -18.86 8.14
CA LYS A 233 16.13 -18.47 9.54
C LYS A 233 14.80 -17.96 10.10
N ALA A 234 13.95 -17.34 9.28
CA ALA A 234 12.62 -16.90 9.67
C ALA A 234 11.67 -18.08 9.95
N LEU A 235 11.92 -19.29 9.42
CA LEU A 235 11.21 -20.50 9.83
C LEU A 235 11.45 -20.91 11.30
N GLU A 236 12.45 -20.33 11.95
CA GLU A 236 12.79 -20.58 13.36
C GLU A 236 12.41 -19.38 14.26
N ASP A 237 11.59 -18.42 13.75
CA ASP A 237 11.18 -17.24 14.50
C ASP A 237 10.21 -17.62 15.64
N GLU A 238 10.21 -16.81 16.69
CA GLU A 238 9.32 -17.03 17.85
C GLU A 238 7.84 -16.84 17.48
N SER A 239 7.53 -15.97 16.51
CA SER A 239 6.17 -15.71 16.02
C SER A 239 5.73 -16.80 15.03
N PRO A 240 4.62 -17.51 15.31
CA PRO A 240 4.03 -18.42 14.33
C PRO A 240 3.72 -17.75 13.00
N GLN A 241 3.24 -16.51 13.03
CA GLN A 241 2.90 -15.76 11.80
C GLN A 241 4.13 -15.47 10.94
N VAL A 242 5.28 -15.15 11.54
CA VAL A 242 6.54 -14.99 10.79
C VAL A 242 6.95 -16.30 10.14
N ARG A 243 6.78 -17.46 10.83
CA ARG A 243 7.08 -18.77 10.28
C ARG A 243 6.14 -19.13 9.11
N ILE A 244 4.85 -18.81 9.23
CA ILE A 244 3.86 -18.99 8.15
C ILE A 244 4.25 -18.15 6.93
N ASN A 245 4.55 -16.87 7.11
CA ASN A 245 4.95 -16.01 5.99
C ASN A 245 6.29 -16.46 5.36
N ALA A 246 7.18 -17.07 6.14
CA ALA A 246 8.40 -17.68 5.61
C ALA A 246 8.12 -18.93 4.75
N ILE A 247 7.14 -19.76 5.15
CA ILE A 247 6.65 -20.89 4.34
C ILE A 247 6.09 -20.38 3.00
N GLU A 248 5.23 -19.39 3.02
CA GLU A 248 4.66 -18.78 1.82
C GLU A 248 5.74 -18.20 0.91
N THR A 249 6.72 -17.50 1.50
CA THR A 249 7.87 -16.94 0.76
C THR A 249 8.67 -18.03 0.07
N LEU A 250 8.91 -19.16 0.74
CA LEU A 250 9.60 -20.32 0.16
C LEU A 250 8.77 -20.97 -0.95
N MET A 251 7.47 -21.15 -0.74
CA MET A 251 6.55 -21.69 -1.73
C MET A 251 6.61 -20.88 -3.05
N ASN A 252 6.59 -19.56 -2.94
CA ASN A 252 6.61 -18.67 -4.09
C ASN A 252 8.01 -18.50 -4.71
N SER A 253 9.08 -18.95 -4.04
CA SER A 253 10.48 -18.81 -4.52
C SER A 253 10.82 -19.67 -5.72
N GLN A 254 10.04 -20.71 -6.00
CA GLN A 254 10.28 -21.73 -7.05
C GLN A 254 11.67 -22.42 -6.95
N MET A 255 12.24 -22.48 -5.74
CA MET A 255 13.53 -23.12 -5.49
C MET A 255 13.34 -24.58 -5.10
N ASP A 256 14.12 -25.50 -5.67
CA ASP A 256 14.05 -26.93 -5.35
C ASP A 256 14.28 -27.21 -3.85
N GLU A 257 15.17 -26.44 -3.21
CA GLU A 257 15.44 -26.58 -1.78
C GLU A 257 14.26 -26.20 -0.88
N ALA A 258 13.28 -25.42 -1.35
CA ALA A 258 12.13 -24.95 -0.58
C ALA A 258 11.30 -26.13 -0.06
N VAL A 259 11.06 -27.15 -0.87
CA VAL A 259 10.27 -28.34 -0.50
C VAL A 259 10.84 -29.00 0.77
N GLY A 260 12.16 -29.22 0.80
CA GLY A 260 12.80 -29.84 1.96
C GLY A 260 12.78 -28.99 3.23
N MET A 261 12.70 -27.64 3.10
CA MET A 261 12.55 -26.73 4.22
C MET A 261 11.12 -26.74 4.74
N ILE A 262 10.12 -26.71 3.85
CA ILE A 262 8.70 -26.72 4.19
C ILE A 262 8.30 -28.07 4.82
N LYS A 263 8.80 -29.20 4.31
CA LYS A 263 8.54 -30.52 4.91
C LYS A 263 8.94 -30.58 6.41
N LYS A 264 9.97 -29.86 6.83
CA LYS A 264 10.33 -29.80 8.27
C LYS A 264 9.29 -29.04 9.11
N MET A 265 8.55 -28.13 8.52
CA MET A 265 7.52 -27.37 9.23
C MET A 265 6.25 -28.16 9.53
N LEU A 266 6.09 -29.36 8.94
CA LEU A 266 5.06 -30.34 9.35
C LEU A 266 5.23 -30.82 10.81
N LEU A 267 6.41 -30.61 11.40
CA LEU A 267 6.73 -30.95 12.78
C LEU A 267 6.79 -29.69 13.69
N ASP A 268 6.30 -28.55 13.24
CA ASP A 268 6.27 -27.32 14.04
C ASP A 268 5.42 -27.50 15.30
N CYS A 269 5.74 -26.75 16.35
CA CYS A 269 4.96 -26.79 17.60
C CYS A 269 3.57 -26.16 17.47
N ASP A 270 3.38 -25.26 16.52
CA ASP A 270 2.13 -24.52 16.28
C ASP A 270 1.29 -25.22 15.19
N VAL A 271 -0.01 -25.37 15.47
CA VAL A 271 -0.97 -26.06 14.57
C VAL A 271 -1.13 -25.33 13.25
N GLU A 272 -1.26 -24.00 13.27
CA GLU A 272 -1.47 -23.21 12.06
C GLU A 272 -0.22 -23.21 11.16
N VAL A 273 0.97 -23.25 11.74
CA VAL A 273 2.23 -23.41 10.97
C VAL A 273 2.25 -24.76 10.25
N ARG A 274 1.87 -25.87 10.96
CA ARG A 274 1.82 -27.19 10.33
C ARG A 274 0.80 -27.26 9.21
N LYS A 275 -0.40 -26.72 9.40
CA LYS A 275 -1.45 -26.66 8.35
C LYS A 275 -0.98 -25.88 7.13
N ASN A 276 -0.39 -24.71 7.33
CA ASN A 276 0.15 -23.92 6.23
C ASN A 276 1.30 -24.65 5.49
N ALA A 277 2.07 -25.48 6.20
CA ALA A 277 3.08 -26.33 5.55
C ALA A 277 2.44 -27.41 4.66
N VAL A 278 1.30 -28.01 5.08
CA VAL A 278 0.54 -28.97 4.24
C VAL A 278 0.04 -28.27 2.97
N ILE A 279 -0.61 -27.12 3.11
CA ILE A 279 -1.13 -26.32 2.00
C ILE A 279 0.00 -25.93 1.03
N ALA A 280 1.13 -25.45 1.54
CA ALA A 280 2.26 -25.05 0.73
C ALA A 280 2.88 -26.24 -0.03
N LEU A 281 2.97 -27.40 0.58
CA LEU A 281 3.46 -28.61 -0.07
C LEU A 281 2.50 -29.12 -1.15
N TYR A 282 1.19 -29.05 -0.91
CA TYR A 282 0.18 -29.33 -1.90
C TYR A 282 0.30 -28.43 -3.13
N ASN A 283 0.43 -27.12 -2.92
CA ASN A 283 0.60 -26.15 -4.00
C ASN A 283 1.88 -26.38 -4.83
N LEU A 284 2.92 -26.95 -4.23
CA LEU A 284 4.19 -27.25 -4.92
C LEU A 284 4.23 -28.62 -5.61
N LEU A 285 3.59 -29.62 -5.03
CA LEU A 285 3.77 -31.03 -5.42
C LEU A 285 2.48 -31.74 -5.87
N GLY A 286 1.31 -31.12 -5.65
CA GLY A 286 0.01 -31.71 -5.99
C GLY A 286 -0.49 -32.76 -5.00
N ASP A 287 -1.44 -33.60 -5.42
CA ASP A 287 -2.16 -34.54 -4.55
C ASP A 287 -1.28 -35.63 -3.94
N GLU A 288 -0.22 -36.05 -4.65
CA GLU A 288 0.65 -37.17 -4.19
C GLU A 288 1.27 -36.90 -2.81
N ILE A 289 1.61 -35.65 -2.49
CA ILE A 289 2.18 -35.29 -1.17
C ILE A 289 1.15 -35.41 -0.05
N LEU A 290 -0.14 -35.19 -0.34
CA LEU A 290 -1.19 -35.30 0.66
C LEU A 290 -1.36 -36.77 1.09
N GLU A 291 -1.31 -37.71 0.13
CA GLU A 291 -1.33 -39.14 0.44
C GLU A 291 -0.12 -39.56 1.29
N GLU A 292 1.10 -39.03 0.99
CA GLU A 292 2.27 -39.27 1.81
C GLU A 292 2.07 -38.77 3.26
N ILE A 293 1.51 -37.55 3.44
CA ILE A 293 1.26 -36.96 4.75
C ILE A 293 0.24 -37.78 5.56
N ILE A 294 -0.83 -38.24 4.93
CA ILE A 294 -1.88 -39.05 5.60
C ILE A 294 -1.31 -40.40 6.08
N GLN A 295 -0.41 -41.01 5.30
CA GLN A 295 0.18 -42.30 5.61
C GLN A 295 1.36 -42.22 6.61
N ASP A 296 1.91 -41.05 6.84
CA ASP A 296 3.05 -40.86 7.73
C ASP A 296 2.60 -40.92 9.20
N GLU A 297 2.95 -42.02 9.90
CA GLU A 297 2.60 -42.23 11.31
C GLU A 297 3.30 -41.24 12.26
N THR A 298 4.35 -40.56 11.82
CA THR A 298 5.13 -39.61 12.66
C THR A 298 4.49 -38.23 12.71
N LEU A 299 3.58 -37.90 11.77
CA LEU A 299 2.93 -36.62 11.72
C LEU A 299 1.68 -36.57 12.60
N SER A 300 1.37 -35.36 13.06
CA SER A 300 0.22 -35.09 13.93
C SER A 300 -1.12 -35.22 13.18
N GLU A 301 -2.20 -35.51 13.95
CA GLU A 301 -3.54 -35.68 13.38
C GLU A 301 -4.06 -34.41 12.66
N ASP A 302 -3.64 -33.22 13.08
CA ASP A 302 -4.02 -31.98 12.39
C ASP A 302 -3.43 -31.90 10.98
N CYS A 303 -2.20 -32.37 10.74
CA CYS A 303 -1.65 -32.44 9.39
C CYS A 303 -2.43 -33.42 8.50
N LYS A 304 -2.81 -34.57 9.03
CA LYS A 304 -3.56 -35.59 8.30
C LYS A 304 -4.99 -35.15 8.00
N THR A 305 -5.63 -34.48 8.97
CA THR A 305 -6.97 -33.92 8.80
C THR A 305 -6.96 -32.81 7.73
N GLU A 306 -5.96 -31.93 7.77
CA GLU A 306 -5.82 -30.88 6.76
C GLU A 306 -5.59 -31.47 5.37
N ALA A 307 -4.69 -32.45 5.24
CA ALA A 307 -4.41 -33.13 3.98
C ALA A 307 -5.65 -33.87 3.44
N GLN A 308 -6.44 -34.53 4.32
CA GLN A 308 -7.66 -35.21 3.92
C GLN A 308 -8.75 -34.22 3.49
N GLY A 309 -8.91 -33.09 4.20
CA GLY A 309 -9.86 -32.03 3.81
C GLY A 309 -9.58 -31.46 2.44
N ILE A 310 -8.28 -31.26 2.10
CA ILE A 310 -7.88 -30.81 0.76
C ILE A 310 -8.27 -31.85 -0.31
N LEU A 311 -8.00 -33.15 -0.08
CA LEU A 311 -8.34 -34.23 -1.02
C LEU A 311 -9.86 -34.39 -1.21
N ASP A 312 -10.65 -34.19 -0.15
CA ASP A 312 -12.09 -34.31 -0.18
C ASP A 312 -12.78 -33.09 -0.84
N GLY A 313 -12.02 -32.05 -1.14
CA GLY A 313 -12.51 -30.81 -1.75
C GLY A 313 -13.24 -29.89 -0.75
N ASP A 314 -13.09 -30.10 0.54
CA ASP A 314 -13.63 -29.26 1.62
C ASP A 314 -12.85 -27.95 1.80
N PHE A 315 -12.01 -27.58 0.82
CA PHE A 315 -11.29 -26.33 0.81
C PHE A 315 -12.26 -25.21 0.44
N GLU A 316 -12.78 -24.50 1.44
CA GLU A 316 -13.36 -23.18 1.20
C GLU A 316 -12.23 -22.27 0.74
N GLU A 317 -12.28 -21.83 -0.54
CA GLU A 317 -11.39 -20.80 -1.09
C GLU A 317 -11.70 -19.45 -0.37
N ASP A 318 -11.22 -19.30 0.86
CA ASP A 318 -11.26 -18.02 1.59
C ASP A 318 -10.16 -17.05 1.11
N TYR A 319 -9.94 -16.98 -0.21
CA TYR A 319 -9.02 -16.00 -0.82
C TYR A 319 -9.70 -15.30 -2.01
N GLU A 320 -10.68 -14.41 -1.73
CA GLU A 320 -11.02 -13.29 -2.63
C GLU A 320 -10.44 -11.96 -2.09
#